data_9b5a7cc6b23e37eba4a6cd71dc5d199f
#
_entry.id   9b5a7cc6b23e37eba4a6cd71dc5d199f
#
_cell.length_a   1.000
_cell.length_b   1.000
_cell.length_c   1.000
_cell.angle_alpha   90.00
_cell.angle_beta   90.00
_cell.angle_gamma   90.00
#
_symmetry.space_group_name_H-M   'P 1'
#
loop_
_entity.id
_entity.type
_entity.pdbx_description
1 polymer ?
#
loop_
_entity_poly.entity_id
_entity_poly.type
_entity_poly.pdbx_seq_one_letter_code
_entity_poly.pdbx_strand_id
1 'polypeptide(L)'
;MKLLVDHNLSPALSRCLQPLFPDHTVIALRERFATDVTDVEWITVLSAEGGWAVLTKDLRIRTRPHERHAMDASRIVYFFLAAGWKKFSVPETAARLIRLFPSMTKQLDLVERGRFFLPINASSKLRPYQD
;
A
#
# COMPACT_ATOMS: atom_id res chain seq x y z
N MET A 1 -11.98 2.78 1.40
CA MET A 1 -10.74 2.01 1.13
C MET A 1 -10.23 1.40 2.43
N LYS A 2 -9.80 0.16 2.37
CA LYS A 2 -9.05 -0.49 3.44
C LYS A 2 -7.59 -0.53 3.02
N LEU A 3 -6.73 0.21 3.72
CA LEU A 3 -5.32 0.37 3.38
C LEU A 3 -4.43 -0.20 4.48
N LEU A 4 -3.60 -1.16 4.13
CA LEU A 4 -2.55 -1.68 5.00
C LEU A 4 -1.24 -0.99 4.66
N VAL A 5 -0.58 -0.41 5.66
CA VAL A 5 0.73 0.22 5.52
C VAL A 5 1.79 -0.81 5.93
N ASP A 6 2.64 -1.21 4.98
CA ASP A 6 3.64 -2.24 5.19
C ASP A 6 4.68 -1.83 6.25
N HIS A 7 5.30 -2.83 6.86
CA HIS A 7 6.25 -2.63 7.98
C HIS A 7 7.54 -1.90 7.56
N ASN A 8 7.84 -1.81 6.28
CA ASN A 8 8.98 -1.03 5.79
C ASN A 8 8.72 0.48 5.78
N LEU A 9 7.50 0.91 6.15
CA LEU A 9 7.12 2.30 6.30
C LEU A 9 6.83 2.62 7.76
N SER A 10 7.01 3.88 8.16
CA SER A 10 6.71 4.28 9.53
C SER A 10 5.23 4.06 9.88
N PRO A 11 4.93 3.45 11.04
CA PRO A 11 3.54 3.31 11.50
C PRO A 11 2.88 4.67 11.80
N ALA A 12 3.66 5.73 11.94
CA ALA A 12 3.12 7.08 12.08
C ALA A 12 2.27 7.49 10.88
N LEU A 13 2.53 6.94 9.69
CA LEU A 13 1.73 7.22 8.50
C LEU A 13 0.29 6.77 8.68
N SER A 14 0.06 5.54 9.14
CA SER A 14 -1.30 5.04 9.36
C SER A 14 -1.99 5.81 10.48
N ARG A 15 -1.26 6.15 11.54
CA ARG A 15 -1.81 6.92 12.67
C ARG A 15 -2.18 8.35 12.28
N CYS A 16 -1.46 8.93 11.33
CA CYS A 16 -1.76 10.26 10.78
C CYS A 16 -2.96 10.21 9.84
N LEU A 17 -2.99 9.23 8.93
CA LEU A 17 -4.01 9.16 7.89
C LEU A 17 -5.37 8.72 8.43
N GLN A 18 -5.43 7.77 9.37
CA GLN A 18 -6.70 7.23 9.84
C GLN A 18 -7.65 8.29 10.40
N PRO A 19 -7.22 9.20 11.28
CA PRO A 19 -8.13 10.25 11.80
C PRO A 19 -8.62 11.21 10.71
N LEU A 20 -7.82 11.43 9.68
CA LEU A 20 -8.18 12.34 8.57
C LEU A 20 -9.22 11.71 7.63
N PHE A 21 -9.27 10.39 7.57
CA PHE A 21 -10.17 9.65 6.68
C PHE A 21 -10.97 8.63 7.49
N PRO A 22 -11.89 9.09 8.37
CA PRO A 22 -12.57 8.21 9.32
C PRO A 22 -13.51 7.19 8.68
N ASP A 23 -13.95 7.42 7.44
CA ASP A 23 -14.79 6.48 6.70
C ASP A 23 -14.00 5.38 6.02
N HIS A 24 -12.67 5.45 6.11
CA HIS A 24 -11.75 4.45 5.56
C HIS A 24 -11.01 3.74 6.69
N THR A 25 -10.41 2.59 6.38
CA THR A 25 -9.55 1.88 7.31
C THR A 25 -8.11 2.04 6.87
N VAL A 26 -7.26 2.61 7.74
CA VAL A 26 -5.83 2.73 7.49
C VAL A 26 -5.11 2.16 8.70
N ILE A 27 -4.39 1.06 8.52
CA ILE A 27 -3.75 0.34 9.61
C ILE A 27 -2.35 -0.12 9.21
N ALA A 28 -1.43 -0.09 10.16
CA ALA A 28 -0.09 -0.64 9.93
C ALA A 28 -0.10 -2.17 10.02
N LEU A 29 0.76 -2.82 9.24
CA LEU A 29 0.88 -4.28 9.21
C LEU A 29 1.06 -4.84 10.63
N ARG A 30 1.96 -4.23 11.41
CA ARG A 30 2.31 -4.70 12.75
C ARG A 30 1.22 -4.47 13.79
N GLU A 31 0.23 -3.64 13.50
CA GLU A 31 -0.91 -3.44 14.39
C GLU A 31 -1.96 -4.53 14.21
N ARG A 32 -1.88 -5.27 13.12
CA ARG A 32 -2.84 -6.32 12.79
C ARG A 32 -2.24 -7.73 12.84
N PHE A 33 -0.98 -7.87 12.47
CA PHE A 33 -0.30 -9.16 12.36
C PHE A 33 0.87 -9.23 13.33
N ALA A 34 1.22 -10.45 13.74
CA ALA A 34 2.40 -10.68 14.58
C ALA A 34 3.69 -10.27 13.86
N THR A 35 4.74 -9.96 14.63
CA THR A 35 6.01 -9.48 14.06
C THR A 35 6.71 -10.51 13.19
N ASP A 36 6.42 -11.80 13.38
CA ASP A 36 7.01 -12.89 12.62
C ASP A 36 6.14 -13.35 11.44
N VAL A 37 5.03 -12.64 11.15
CA VAL A 37 4.18 -12.98 10.01
C VAL A 37 4.99 -12.89 8.71
N THR A 38 4.81 -13.89 7.84
CA THR A 38 5.44 -13.86 6.52
C THR A 38 4.59 -13.06 5.53
N ASP A 39 5.22 -12.59 4.46
CA ASP A 39 4.50 -11.87 3.39
C ASP A 39 3.40 -12.75 2.80
N VAL A 40 3.68 -14.03 2.56
CA VAL A 40 2.68 -14.96 2.02
C VAL A 40 1.48 -15.07 2.97
N GLU A 41 1.71 -15.14 4.27
CA GLU A 41 0.63 -15.27 5.26
C GLU A 41 -0.30 -14.06 5.26
N TRP A 42 0.23 -12.84 5.37
CA TRP A 42 -0.63 -11.66 5.44
C TRP A 42 -1.29 -11.36 4.09
N ILE A 43 -0.61 -11.62 2.97
CA ILE A 43 -1.20 -11.48 1.64
C ILE A 43 -2.39 -12.42 1.49
N THR A 44 -2.24 -13.68 1.92
CA THR A 44 -3.32 -14.67 1.84
C THR A 44 -4.54 -14.25 2.65
N VAL A 45 -4.33 -13.76 3.87
CA VAL A 45 -5.43 -13.30 4.73
C VAL A 45 -6.17 -12.12 4.11
N LEU A 46 -5.43 -11.10 3.67
CA LEU A 46 -6.05 -9.92 3.07
C LEU A 46 -6.76 -10.24 1.76
N SER A 47 -6.18 -11.12 0.96
CA SER A 47 -6.80 -11.54 -0.30
C SER A 47 -8.13 -12.24 -0.06
N ALA A 48 -8.19 -13.09 0.97
CA ALA A 48 -9.43 -13.80 1.34
C ALA A 48 -10.52 -12.85 1.82
N GLU A 49 -10.14 -11.80 2.55
CA GLU A 49 -11.08 -10.78 3.01
C GLU A 49 -11.61 -9.91 1.86
N GLY A 50 -10.76 -9.62 0.90
CA GLY A 50 -11.10 -8.77 -0.26
C GLY A 50 -11.15 -7.28 0.06
N GLY A 51 -11.01 -6.45 -0.97
CA GLY A 51 -11.15 -5.00 -0.86
C GLY A 51 -9.97 -4.29 -0.21
N TRP A 52 -8.83 -4.95 -0.04
CA TRP A 52 -7.64 -4.34 0.56
C TRP A 52 -6.73 -3.72 -0.47
N ALA A 53 -6.11 -2.61 -0.08
CA ALA A 53 -4.94 -2.04 -0.73
C ALA A 53 -3.76 -2.13 0.22
N VAL A 54 -2.55 -2.22 -0.31
CA VAL A 54 -1.32 -2.27 0.46
C VAL A 54 -0.39 -1.16 -0.03
N LEU A 55 0.11 -0.36 0.90
CA LEU A 55 1.12 0.65 0.62
C LEU A 55 2.48 0.11 1.06
N THR A 56 3.43 0.05 0.14
CA THR A 56 4.76 -0.52 0.41
C THR A 56 5.85 0.20 -0.39
N LYS A 57 7.06 0.19 0.13
CA LYS A 57 8.25 0.60 -0.62
C LYS A 57 9.15 -0.59 -0.97
N ASP A 58 8.75 -1.81 -0.64
CA ASP A 58 9.54 -3.02 -0.91
C ASP A 58 9.32 -3.50 -2.34
N LEU A 59 10.15 -2.99 -3.25
CA LEU A 59 10.10 -3.38 -4.66
C LEU A 59 10.62 -4.81 -4.89
N ARG A 60 11.31 -5.40 -3.90
CA ARG A 60 11.87 -6.76 -4.03
C ARG A 60 10.81 -7.85 -3.90
N ILE A 61 9.63 -7.53 -3.37
CA ILE A 61 8.55 -8.51 -3.24
C ILE A 61 8.21 -9.15 -4.60
N ARG A 62 8.38 -8.41 -5.69
CA ARG A 62 8.12 -8.91 -7.05
C ARG A 62 9.18 -9.88 -7.56
N THR A 63 10.37 -9.90 -6.96
CA THR A 63 11.49 -10.74 -7.42
C THR A 63 11.68 -12.00 -6.60
N ARG A 64 11.06 -12.09 -5.43
CA ARG A 64 11.10 -13.28 -4.57
C ARG A 64 9.97 -14.23 -5.01
N PRO A 65 10.28 -15.47 -5.47
CA PRO A 65 9.28 -16.31 -6.15
C PRO A 65 8.00 -16.57 -5.37
N HIS A 66 8.11 -16.87 -4.07
CA HIS A 66 6.93 -17.19 -3.26
C HIS A 66 6.05 -15.96 -3.02
N GLU A 67 6.66 -14.82 -2.67
CA GLU A 67 5.95 -13.57 -2.44
C GLU A 67 5.34 -13.06 -3.74
N ARG A 68 6.06 -13.16 -4.85
CA ARG A 68 5.54 -12.76 -6.15
C ARG A 68 4.32 -13.61 -6.54
N HIS A 69 4.40 -14.91 -6.36
CA HIS A 69 3.27 -15.79 -6.66
C HIS A 69 2.05 -15.43 -5.81
N ALA A 70 2.24 -15.23 -4.51
CA ALA A 70 1.16 -14.84 -3.62
C ALA A 70 0.55 -13.49 -4.02
N MET A 71 1.40 -12.52 -4.36
CA MET A 71 0.98 -11.19 -4.80
C MET A 71 0.16 -11.27 -6.08
N ASP A 72 0.66 -12.00 -7.10
CA ASP A 72 -0.01 -12.13 -8.40
C ASP A 72 -1.34 -12.86 -8.28
N ALA A 73 -1.45 -13.82 -7.37
CA ALA A 73 -2.68 -14.58 -7.14
C ALA A 73 -3.69 -13.83 -6.25
N SER A 74 -3.28 -12.73 -5.61
CA SER A 74 -4.11 -12.03 -4.63
C SER A 74 -5.10 -11.05 -5.27
N ARG A 75 -6.20 -10.80 -4.56
CA ARG A 75 -7.16 -9.74 -4.87
C ARG A 75 -6.85 -8.51 -4.03
N ILE A 76 -5.65 -7.99 -4.22
CA ILE A 76 -5.13 -6.83 -3.50
C ILE A 76 -4.62 -5.83 -4.52
N VAL A 77 -4.84 -4.54 -4.25
CA VAL A 77 -4.23 -3.46 -5.02
C VAL A 77 -2.99 -2.99 -4.27
N TYR A 78 -1.84 -3.04 -4.93
CA TYR A 78 -0.57 -2.62 -4.34
C TYR A 78 -0.20 -1.22 -4.83
N PHE A 79 0.09 -0.34 -3.89
CA PHE A 79 0.64 0.99 -4.17
C PHE A 79 2.10 1.01 -3.73
N PHE A 80 2.99 1.25 -4.69
CA PHE A 80 4.44 1.25 -4.45
C PHE A 80 4.97 2.67 -4.39
N LEU A 81 5.80 2.94 -3.39
CA LEU A 81 6.59 4.16 -3.30
C LEU A 81 7.96 3.88 -3.91
N ALA A 82 8.20 4.39 -5.12
CA ALA A 82 9.46 4.21 -5.82
C ALA A 82 10.61 4.97 -5.12
N ALA A 83 11.83 4.76 -5.59
CA ALA A 83 13.04 5.30 -4.94
C ALA A 83 13.00 6.81 -4.70
N GLY A 84 12.33 7.58 -5.55
CA GLY A 84 12.23 9.04 -5.37
C GLY A 84 11.54 9.48 -4.08
N TRP A 85 10.75 8.60 -3.46
CA TRP A 85 10.10 8.90 -2.19
C TRP A 85 11.05 8.86 -1.00
N LYS A 86 12.23 8.23 -1.13
CA LYS A 86 13.19 8.07 -0.03
C LYS A 86 13.71 9.40 0.53
N LYS A 87 13.71 10.45 -0.28
CA LYS A 87 14.19 11.78 0.13
C LYS A 87 13.22 12.50 1.06
N PHE A 88 11.99 12.03 1.20
CA PHE A 88 10.98 12.71 2.00
C PHE A 88 11.00 12.22 3.45
N SER A 89 10.84 13.19 4.38
CA SER A 89 10.59 12.86 5.78
C SER A 89 9.23 12.18 5.94
N VAL A 90 8.97 11.62 7.13
CA VAL A 90 7.65 11.03 7.42
C VAL A 90 6.53 12.09 7.26
N PRO A 91 6.65 13.31 7.82
CA PRO A 91 5.62 14.34 7.60
C PRO A 91 5.41 14.71 6.15
N GLU A 92 6.47 14.83 5.35
CA GLU A 92 6.34 15.16 3.93
C GLU A 92 5.70 14.01 3.16
N THR A 93 6.07 12.77 3.48
CA THR A 93 5.42 11.59 2.91
C THR A 93 3.93 11.59 3.23
N ALA A 94 3.56 11.85 4.49
CA ALA A 94 2.17 11.93 4.91
C ALA A 94 1.40 12.99 4.12
N ALA A 95 1.97 14.19 3.98
CA ALA A 95 1.34 15.28 3.24
C ALA A 95 1.03 14.89 1.79
N ARG A 96 1.97 14.21 1.14
CA ARG A 96 1.79 13.75 -0.24
C ARG A 96 0.75 12.64 -0.33
N LEU A 97 0.74 11.72 0.61
CA LEU A 97 -0.27 10.65 0.67
C LEU A 97 -1.67 11.20 0.91
N ILE A 98 -1.81 12.23 1.74
CA ILE A 98 -3.09 12.91 1.96
C ILE A 98 -3.65 13.42 0.63
N ARG A 99 -2.82 14.05 -0.19
CA ARG A 99 -3.23 14.56 -1.49
C ARG A 99 -3.54 13.46 -2.50
N LEU A 100 -2.83 12.33 -2.40
CA LEU A 100 -3.03 11.18 -3.30
C LEU A 100 -4.20 10.29 -2.90
N PHE A 101 -4.69 10.43 -1.67
CA PHE A 101 -5.72 9.53 -1.12
C PHE A 101 -6.96 9.43 -2.01
N PRO A 102 -7.51 10.53 -2.56
CA PRO A 102 -8.64 10.44 -3.49
C PRO A 102 -8.34 9.62 -4.74
N SER A 103 -7.14 9.78 -5.32
CA SER A 103 -6.73 9.01 -6.50
C SER A 103 -6.57 7.53 -6.19
N MET A 104 -6.04 7.20 -5.01
CA MET A 104 -5.91 5.82 -4.56
C MET A 104 -7.28 5.17 -4.38
N THR A 105 -8.20 5.87 -3.74
CA THR A 105 -9.57 5.39 -3.54
C THR A 105 -10.27 5.15 -4.87
N LYS A 106 -10.12 6.09 -5.81
CA LYS A 106 -10.70 5.96 -7.14
C LYS A 106 -10.15 4.75 -7.89
N GLN A 107 -8.87 4.44 -7.72
CA GLN A 107 -8.25 3.29 -8.36
C GLN A 107 -8.89 1.97 -7.87
N LEU A 108 -9.23 1.89 -6.58
CA LEU A 108 -9.90 0.72 -6.03
C LEU A 108 -11.32 0.54 -6.57
N ASP A 109 -11.98 1.62 -6.97
CA ASP A 109 -13.30 1.54 -7.62
C ASP A 109 -13.20 0.95 -9.03
N LEU A 110 -12.04 1.06 -9.66
CA LEU A 110 -11.82 0.62 -11.03
C LEU A 110 -11.31 -0.82 -11.14
N VAL A 111 -10.52 -1.27 -10.15
CA VAL A 111 -9.89 -2.59 -10.19
C VAL A 111 -9.90 -3.22 -8.80
N GLU A 112 -10.00 -4.55 -8.74
CA GLU A 112 -9.90 -5.29 -7.48
C GLU A 112 -8.51 -5.84 -7.21
N ARG A 113 -7.62 -5.78 -8.20
CA ARG A 113 -6.22 -6.21 -8.11
C ARG A 113 -5.36 -5.37 -9.02
N GLY A 114 -4.08 -5.31 -8.73
CA GLY A 114 -3.12 -4.63 -9.57
C GLY A 114 -1.96 -4.04 -8.77
N ARG A 115 -1.01 -3.50 -9.49
CA ARG A 115 0.20 -2.90 -8.94
C ARG A 115 0.40 -1.54 -9.59
N PHE A 116 0.54 -0.51 -8.77
CA PHE A 116 0.66 0.87 -9.25
C PHE A 116 1.75 1.59 -8.48
N PHE A 117 2.50 2.42 -9.19
CA PHE A 117 3.39 3.40 -8.56
C PHE A 117 2.59 4.63 -8.19
N LEU A 118 2.80 5.13 -6.98
CA LEU A 118 2.27 6.43 -6.58
C LEU A 118 3.21 7.52 -7.09
N PRO A 119 2.70 8.53 -7.81
CA PRO A 119 3.52 9.64 -8.26
C PRO A 119 3.90 10.54 -7.08
N ILE A 120 5.08 11.15 -7.15
CA ILE A 120 5.51 12.13 -6.16
C ILE A 120 4.60 13.36 -6.19
N ASN A 121 4.18 13.76 -7.38
CA ASN A 121 3.27 14.88 -7.58
C ASN A 121 1.84 14.37 -7.67
N ALA A 122 0.97 14.84 -6.78
CA ALA A 122 -0.44 14.40 -6.70
C ALA A 122 -1.27 14.73 -7.95
N SER A 123 -0.82 15.67 -8.78
CA SER A 123 -1.48 15.99 -10.05
C SER A 123 -1.14 15.00 -11.17
N SER A 124 -0.12 14.16 -10.98
CA SER A 124 0.27 13.15 -11.94
C SER A 124 -0.57 11.88 -11.78
N LYS A 125 -0.71 11.12 -12.88
CA LYS A 125 -1.48 9.88 -12.85
C LYS A 125 -0.72 8.74 -12.19
N LEU A 126 -1.46 7.82 -11.59
CA LEU A 126 -0.90 6.54 -11.13
C LEU A 126 -0.39 5.76 -12.34
N ARG A 127 0.79 5.16 -12.20
CA ARG A 127 1.38 4.33 -13.27
C ARG A 127 1.27 2.86 -12.89
N PRO A 128 0.80 2.00 -13.81
CA PRO A 128 0.89 0.56 -13.57
C PRO A 128 2.35 0.14 -13.36
N TYR A 129 2.56 -0.77 -12.42
CA TYR A 129 3.86 -1.37 -12.17
C TYR A 129 3.95 -2.63 -13.03
N GLN A 130 4.73 -2.55 -14.09
CA GLN A 130 4.95 -3.66 -15.01
C GLN A 130 6.38 -4.20 -14.83
N ASP A 131 6.52 -5.50 -14.94
CA ASP A 131 7.83 -6.15 -14.87
C ASP A 131 8.58 -6.00 -16.18
#